data_1595a6050e62b592803d0c152338ec23
#
_entry.id   1595a6050e62b592803d0c152338ec23
#
_cell.length_a   1.000
_cell.length_b   1.000
_cell.length_c   1.000
_cell.angle_alpha   90.00
_cell.angle_beta   90.00
_cell.angle_gamma   90.00
#
_symmetry.space_group_name_H-M   'P 1'
#
loop_
_entity.id
_entity.type
_entity.pdbx_description
1 polymer ?
#
loop_
_entity_poly.entity_id
_entity_poly.type
_entity_poly.pdbx_seq_one_letter_code
_entity_poly.pdbx_strand_id
1 'polypeptide(L)'
;MSNKIIFTEDNSGDAFTDLLFNALLGFAFMFFISFALIQKPLKDGNLESKAEFIISVEWEDYHPDDVDLIVEDPRGNIVYFQNKEVGLMHLDRDDRGTIADRIIIDGKNIENPANQEIVTIRGYMAGEYVVNLLHYKANFVVPLKIKVKIEKINPRVQTIYFGDHFLTKTGHELTAVRFFLDEKGKIKDLNFQEKLLITNNSVLKQ
;
A
#
# COMPACT_ATOMS: atom_id res chain seq x y z
N MET A 1 -48.13 -73.89 41.89
CA MET A 1 -48.33 -72.47 41.54
C MET A 1 -46.95 -71.83 41.47
N SER A 2 -46.44 -71.58 40.27
CA SER A 2 -45.12 -70.99 40.07
C SER A 2 -45.28 -69.49 39.82
N ASN A 3 -44.78 -68.68 40.78
CA ASN A 3 -44.74 -67.20 40.62
C ASN A 3 -43.57 -66.82 39.70
N LYS A 4 -43.92 -66.36 38.53
CA LYS A 4 -42.96 -65.79 37.58
C LYS A 4 -42.76 -64.30 37.96
N ILE A 5 -41.62 -63.99 38.55
CA ILE A 5 -41.23 -62.60 38.80
C ILE A 5 -40.86 -62.00 37.44
N ILE A 6 -41.60 -60.98 36.95
CA ILE A 6 -41.32 -60.21 35.79
C ILE A 6 -40.45 -59.04 36.26
N PHE A 7 -39.19 -59.08 35.93
CA PHE A 7 -38.35 -57.90 36.05
C PHE A 7 -38.70 -56.93 34.92
N THR A 8 -39.31 -55.83 35.24
CA THR A 8 -39.40 -54.71 34.33
C THR A 8 -38.04 -53.99 34.34
N GLU A 9 -37.27 -54.13 33.25
CA GLU A 9 -36.09 -53.30 33.04
C GLU A 9 -36.54 -51.87 32.97
N ASP A 10 -35.94 -51.04 33.80
CA ASP A 10 -36.18 -49.61 33.86
C ASP A 10 -35.36 -48.94 32.74
N ASN A 11 -36.00 -48.80 31.59
CA ASN A 11 -35.32 -48.18 30.35
C ASN A 11 -35.19 -46.68 30.43
N SER A 12 -35.42 -46.03 31.59
CA SER A 12 -35.32 -44.57 31.72
C SER A 12 -33.88 -44.06 31.59
N GLY A 13 -32.90 -44.90 32.02
CA GLY A 13 -31.46 -44.57 31.88
C GLY A 13 -30.96 -44.58 30.44
N ASP A 14 -31.52 -45.48 29.62
CA ASP A 14 -31.12 -45.62 28.22
C ASP A 14 -31.55 -44.38 27.38
N ALA A 15 -32.80 -43.91 27.59
CA ALA A 15 -33.34 -42.76 26.89
C ALA A 15 -32.57 -41.46 27.22
N PHE A 16 -32.15 -41.29 28.50
CA PHE A 16 -31.37 -40.14 28.92
C PHE A 16 -29.93 -40.18 28.34
N THR A 17 -29.34 -41.37 28.36
CA THR A 17 -28.00 -41.58 27.80
C THR A 17 -27.98 -41.34 26.28
N ASP A 18 -29.02 -41.76 25.58
CA ASP A 18 -29.19 -41.53 24.13
C ASP A 18 -29.35 -40.04 23.82
N LEU A 19 -30.11 -39.30 24.62
CA LEU A 19 -30.27 -37.86 24.48
C LEU A 19 -28.92 -37.14 24.67
N LEU A 20 -28.16 -37.51 25.72
CA LEU A 20 -26.85 -36.93 25.98
C LEU A 20 -25.87 -37.25 24.88
N PHE A 21 -25.87 -38.47 24.36
CA PHE A 21 -24.99 -38.90 23.28
C PHE A 21 -25.28 -38.11 21.98
N ASN A 22 -26.56 -37.96 21.64
CA ASN A 22 -26.99 -37.22 20.49
C ASN A 22 -26.65 -35.72 20.63
N ALA A 23 -26.81 -35.13 21.80
CA ALA A 23 -26.39 -33.76 22.08
C ALA A 23 -24.87 -33.59 21.94
N LEU A 24 -24.09 -34.51 22.51
CA LEU A 24 -22.63 -34.51 22.41
C LEU A 24 -22.16 -34.62 20.94
N LEU A 25 -22.81 -35.53 20.18
CA LEU A 25 -22.51 -35.68 18.75
C LEU A 25 -22.83 -34.41 17.98
N GLY A 26 -23.94 -33.73 18.27
CA GLY A 26 -24.29 -32.44 17.70
C GLY A 26 -23.27 -31.36 18.02
N PHE A 27 -22.80 -31.24 19.25
CA PHE A 27 -21.75 -30.31 19.64
C PHE A 27 -20.42 -30.64 18.98
N ALA A 28 -20.02 -31.90 18.90
CA ALA A 28 -18.82 -32.33 18.23
C ALA A 28 -18.87 -31.95 16.73
N PHE A 29 -19.99 -32.16 16.07
CA PHE A 29 -20.20 -31.80 14.67
C PHE A 29 -20.13 -30.28 14.47
N MET A 30 -20.80 -29.49 15.32
CA MET A 30 -20.71 -28.01 15.28
C MET A 30 -19.30 -27.52 15.55
N PHE A 31 -18.58 -28.18 16.46
CA PHE A 31 -17.17 -27.87 16.71
C PHE A 31 -16.29 -28.11 15.48
N PHE A 32 -16.46 -29.25 14.80
CA PHE A 32 -15.76 -29.56 13.56
C PHE A 32 -16.08 -28.57 12.45
N ILE A 33 -17.36 -28.19 12.29
CA ILE A 33 -17.73 -27.15 11.32
C ILE A 33 -17.08 -25.81 11.69
N SER A 34 -17.16 -25.40 12.95
CA SER A 34 -16.52 -24.16 13.40
C SER A 34 -15.01 -24.18 13.19
N PHE A 35 -14.36 -25.29 13.47
CA PHE A 35 -12.93 -25.48 13.23
C PHE A 35 -12.58 -25.47 11.73
N ALA A 36 -13.41 -26.06 10.88
CA ALA A 36 -13.25 -26.03 9.43
C ALA A 36 -13.50 -24.62 8.85
N LEU A 37 -14.40 -23.82 9.46
CA LEU A 37 -14.69 -22.45 9.07
C LEU A 37 -13.69 -21.44 9.66
N ILE A 38 -12.98 -21.78 10.73
CA ILE A 38 -11.76 -21.06 11.15
C ILE A 38 -10.63 -21.44 10.17
N GLN A 39 -10.84 -21.17 8.93
CA GLN A 39 -9.71 -21.08 8.02
C GLN A 39 -8.88 -19.91 8.54
N LYS A 40 -7.67 -20.21 9.01
CA LYS A 40 -6.65 -19.18 9.11
C LYS A 40 -6.70 -18.42 7.80
N PRO A 41 -6.82 -17.07 7.81
CA PRO A 41 -6.60 -16.33 6.59
C PRO A 41 -5.29 -16.90 6.06
N LEU A 42 -5.32 -17.37 4.82
CA LEU A 42 -4.15 -17.87 4.13
C LEU A 42 -3.07 -16.80 4.31
N LYS A 43 -2.15 -17.05 5.24
CA LYS A 43 -0.91 -16.28 5.43
C LYS A 43 0.08 -16.61 4.31
N ASP A 44 -0.43 -17.24 3.29
CA ASP A 44 0.26 -17.55 2.07
C ASP A 44 -0.50 -16.93 0.94
N GLY A 45 -0.38 -15.83 0.83
CA GLY A 45 -0.35 -15.18 -0.40
C GLY A 45 0.63 -14.08 -0.14
N ASN A 46 1.67 -14.05 -0.79
CA ASN A 46 1.84 -12.98 -1.73
C ASN A 46 0.46 -12.74 -2.36
N LEU A 47 -0.43 -12.05 -1.68
CA LEU A 47 -1.37 -11.20 -2.37
C LEU A 47 -0.44 -10.34 -3.20
N GLU A 48 -0.21 -10.78 -4.44
CA GLU A 48 0.40 -9.93 -5.44
C GLU A 48 -0.52 -8.72 -5.51
N SER A 49 -0.23 -7.78 -4.65
CA SER A 49 -0.78 -6.45 -4.73
C SER A 49 -0.16 -5.87 -5.99
N LYS A 50 -0.76 -6.24 -7.13
CA LYS A 50 -0.27 -5.84 -8.44
C LYS A 50 -0.34 -4.33 -8.47
N ALA A 51 0.81 -3.71 -8.75
CA ALA A 51 0.83 -2.30 -9.06
C ALA A 51 -0.06 -2.05 -10.28
N GLU A 52 -0.98 -1.12 -10.16
CA GLU A 52 -1.76 -0.61 -11.30
C GLU A 52 -1.03 0.57 -11.93
N PHE A 53 -0.44 1.43 -11.09
CA PHE A 53 0.39 2.55 -11.53
C PHE A 53 1.66 2.62 -10.70
N ILE A 54 2.74 3.06 -11.34
CA ILE A 54 4.01 3.42 -10.70
C ILE A 54 4.30 4.88 -11.06
N ILE A 55 4.57 5.67 -10.03
CA ILE A 55 5.05 7.05 -10.16
C ILE A 55 6.48 7.05 -9.68
N SER A 56 7.40 7.39 -10.55
CA SER A 56 8.83 7.50 -10.22
C SER A 56 9.33 8.91 -10.46
N VAL A 57 10.18 9.36 -9.58
CA VAL A 57 10.94 10.58 -9.71
C VAL A 57 12.42 10.26 -9.58
N GLU A 58 13.24 10.89 -10.41
CA GLU A 58 14.68 10.66 -10.50
C GLU A 58 15.39 11.98 -10.62
N TRP A 59 16.55 12.11 -9.96
CA TRP A 59 17.44 13.25 -10.13
C TRP A 59 18.89 12.79 -10.25
N GLU A 60 19.81 13.71 -10.42
CA GLU A 60 21.23 13.42 -10.71
C GLU A 60 21.82 12.46 -9.67
N ASP A 61 22.52 11.43 -10.17
CA ASP A 61 23.21 10.45 -9.35
C ASP A 61 24.21 11.12 -8.40
N TYR A 62 24.33 10.62 -7.18
CA TYR A 62 25.18 11.18 -6.11
C TYR A 62 24.83 12.62 -5.69
N HIS A 63 23.71 13.17 -6.15
CA HIS A 63 23.31 14.52 -5.74
C HIS A 63 22.85 14.52 -4.28
N PRO A 64 23.35 15.43 -3.41
CA PRO A 64 23.06 15.38 -1.98
C PRO A 64 21.73 16.00 -1.59
N ASP A 65 20.96 16.54 -2.53
CA ASP A 65 19.66 17.13 -2.25
C ASP A 65 18.61 16.05 -1.99
N ASP A 66 17.71 16.36 -1.07
CA ASP A 66 16.61 15.51 -0.65
C ASP A 66 15.32 16.01 -1.31
N VAL A 67 14.72 15.15 -2.13
CA VAL A 67 13.50 15.46 -2.92
C VAL A 67 12.41 14.46 -2.60
N ASP A 68 11.29 14.94 -2.07
CA ASP A 68 10.14 14.11 -1.75
C ASP A 68 9.10 14.08 -2.87
N LEU A 69 8.60 12.89 -3.14
CA LEU A 69 7.43 12.66 -3.98
C LEU A 69 6.17 12.62 -3.10
N ILE A 70 5.20 13.45 -3.45
CA ILE A 70 3.93 13.58 -2.74
C ILE A 70 2.80 13.25 -3.71
N VAL A 71 1.94 12.31 -3.35
CA VAL A 71 0.80 11.94 -4.19
C VAL A 71 -0.50 12.01 -3.40
N GLU A 72 -1.50 12.70 -3.96
CA GLU A 72 -2.87 12.75 -3.42
C GLU A 72 -3.79 11.92 -4.31
N ASP A 73 -4.66 11.13 -3.67
CA ASP A 73 -5.71 10.35 -4.35
C ASP A 73 -7.05 11.13 -4.45
N PRO A 74 -8.05 10.63 -5.20
CA PRO A 74 -9.36 11.29 -5.35
C PRO A 74 -10.16 11.48 -4.05
N ARG A 75 -9.77 10.83 -2.95
CA ARG A 75 -10.40 10.97 -1.62
C ARG A 75 -9.69 12.01 -0.75
N GLY A 76 -8.59 12.59 -1.23
CA GLY A 76 -7.76 13.51 -0.48
C GLY A 76 -6.77 12.83 0.47
N ASN A 77 -6.54 11.52 0.31
CA ASN A 77 -5.45 10.86 1.03
C ASN A 77 -4.12 11.24 0.41
N ILE A 78 -3.11 11.56 1.23
CA ILE A 78 -1.81 11.99 0.77
C ILE A 78 -0.75 11.00 1.26
N VAL A 79 0.00 10.40 0.32
CA VAL A 79 1.20 9.60 0.58
C VAL A 79 2.45 10.46 0.40
N TYR A 80 3.39 10.37 1.36
CA TYR A 80 4.66 11.08 1.38
C TYR A 80 5.56 10.50 2.49
N PHE A 81 6.76 11.01 2.71
CA PHE A 81 7.75 10.44 3.65
C PHE A 81 7.26 10.21 5.09
N GLN A 82 6.32 11.03 5.62
CA GLN A 82 5.74 10.81 6.96
C GLN A 82 4.54 9.87 6.97
N ASN A 83 3.88 9.68 5.84
CA ASN A 83 2.72 8.81 5.70
C ASN A 83 2.92 7.91 4.46
N LYS A 84 3.72 6.86 4.65
CA LYS A 84 4.20 6.02 3.54
C LYS A 84 3.16 5.06 2.97
N GLU A 85 2.05 4.86 3.65
CA GLU A 85 0.97 3.97 3.20
C GLU A 85 -0.39 4.56 3.55
N VAL A 86 -1.19 4.85 2.54
CA VAL A 86 -2.55 5.37 2.71
C VAL A 86 -3.44 4.98 1.53
N GLY A 87 -4.62 4.46 1.83
CA GLY A 87 -5.58 4.02 0.80
C GLY A 87 -4.99 2.91 -0.07
N LEU A 88 -4.86 3.18 -1.36
CA LEU A 88 -4.27 2.27 -2.35
C LEU A 88 -2.83 2.66 -2.74
N MET A 89 -2.27 3.66 -2.09
CA MET A 89 -0.96 4.22 -2.40
C MET A 89 0.08 3.79 -1.36
N HIS A 90 1.29 3.55 -1.82
CA HIS A 90 2.44 3.21 -0.99
C HIS A 90 3.71 3.87 -1.53
N LEU A 91 4.48 4.52 -0.66
CA LEU A 91 5.82 5.02 -0.95
C LEU A 91 6.81 3.86 -0.77
N ASP A 92 7.19 3.24 -1.88
CA ASP A 92 8.05 2.06 -1.87
C ASP A 92 9.53 2.41 -1.67
N ARG A 93 9.95 3.56 -2.15
CA ARG A 93 11.30 4.09 -1.99
C ARG A 93 11.26 5.56 -1.59
N ASP A 94 11.93 5.87 -0.48
CA ASP A 94 12.15 7.18 0.11
C ASP A 94 13.66 7.41 0.17
N ASP A 95 14.15 8.24 -0.71
CA ASP A 95 15.56 8.55 -0.91
C ASP A 95 15.89 9.90 -0.28
N ARG A 96 16.92 9.95 0.56
CA ARG A 96 17.33 11.15 1.28
C ARG A 96 18.68 11.70 0.77
N GLY A 97 18.87 11.67 -0.54
CA GLY A 97 20.15 12.02 -1.16
C GLY A 97 21.24 11.02 -0.78
N THR A 98 22.37 11.48 -0.28
CA THR A 98 23.52 10.59 0.04
C THR A 98 23.37 9.77 1.32
N ILE A 99 22.20 9.80 1.98
CA ILE A 99 21.97 9.07 3.23
C ILE A 99 21.51 7.64 2.91
N ALA A 100 22.19 6.64 3.49
CA ALA A 100 21.90 5.22 3.35
C ALA A 100 22.19 4.58 1.98
N ASP A 101 22.96 5.25 1.13
CA ASP A 101 23.36 4.73 -0.20
C ASP A 101 24.41 3.62 -0.14
N ARG A 102 24.96 3.36 1.04
CA ARG A 102 26.05 2.39 1.24
C ARG A 102 25.58 1.19 2.02
N ILE A 103 25.83 0.00 1.46
CA ILE A 103 25.67 -1.28 2.14
C ILE A 103 27.00 -2.03 2.14
N ILE A 104 27.27 -2.79 3.19
CA ILE A 104 28.44 -3.65 3.26
C ILE A 104 27.97 -5.10 3.09
N ILE A 105 28.44 -5.76 2.01
CA ILE A 105 28.18 -7.17 1.75
C ILE A 105 29.52 -7.86 1.66
N ASP A 106 29.75 -8.90 2.48
CA ASP A 106 30.99 -9.66 2.53
C ASP A 106 32.25 -8.80 2.65
N GLY A 107 32.17 -7.72 3.46
CA GLY A 107 33.27 -6.77 3.67
C GLY A 107 33.53 -5.82 2.50
N LYS A 108 32.71 -5.87 1.45
CA LYS A 108 32.77 -4.94 0.32
C LYS A 108 31.74 -3.84 0.49
N ASN A 109 32.18 -2.60 0.33
CA ASN A 109 31.26 -1.43 0.28
C ASN A 109 30.62 -1.39 -1.11
N ILE A 110 29.29 -1.47 -1.13
CA ILE A 110 28.48 -1.28 -2.34
C ILE A 110 27.73 0.02 -2.16
N GLU A 111 27.89 0.93 -3.10
CA GLU A 111 27.24 2.24 -3.14
C GLU A 111 26.20 2.26 -4.24
N ASN A 112 25.00 2.73 -3.92
CA ASN A 112 23.95 2.98 -4.88
C ASN A 112 23.98 4.48 -5.25
N PRO A 113 24.34 4.84 -6.49
CA PRO A 113 24.42 6.22 -6.88
C PRO A 113 23.06 6.87 -7.18
N ALA A 114 22.05 6.04 -7.42
CA ALA A 114 20.78 6.48 -8.00
C ALA A 114 19.89 7.16 -6.95
N ASN A 115 19.57 8.41 -7.20
CA ASN A 115 18.60 9.21 -6.47
C ASN A 115 17.22 9.01 -7.08
N GLN A 116 16.30 8.39 -6.33
CA GLN A 116 15.00 8.02 -6.84
C GLN A 116 13.96 7.86 -5.73
N GLU A 117 12.75 8.36 -5.95
CA GLU A 117 11.57 7.99 -5.16
C GLU A 117 10.50 7.31 -5.99
N ILE A 118 9.77 6.40 -5.37
CA ILE A 118 8.76 5.58 -6.04
C ILE A 118 7.51 5.50 -5.18
N VAL A 119 6.38 5.87 -5.78
CA VAL A 119 5.04 5.59 -5.24
C VAL A 119 4.33 4.59 -6.13
N THR A 120 3.82 3.53 -5.52
CA THR A 120 2.99 2.52 -6.18
C THR A 120 1.52 2.72 -5.82
N ILE A 121 0.65 2.69 -6.82
CA ILE A 121 -0.81 2.65 -6.65
C ILE A 121 -1.28 1.24 -6.95
N ARG A 122 -1.79 0.54 -5.93
CA ARG A 122 -2.15 -0.90 -5.98
C ARG A 122 -3.59 -1.19 -6.36
N GLY A 123 -4.27 -0.21 -6.87
CA GLY A 123 -5.63 -0.21 -7.35
C GLY A 123 -5.95 1.19 -7.81
N TYR A 124 -7.14 1.45 -8.31
CA TYR A 124 -7.50 2.81 -8.73
C TYR A 124 -8.91 3.17 -8.31
N MET A 125 -9.14 4.45 -8.16
CA MET A 125 -10.45 5.06 -8.00
C MET A 125 -10.62 6.07 -9.12
N ALA A 126 -11.86 6.20 -9.59
CA ALA A 126 -12.19 7.28 -10.51
C ALA A 126 -12.01 8.64 -9.81
N GLY A 127 -11.42 9.58 -10.49
CA GLY A 127 -11.15 10.92 -9.97
C GLY A 127 -9.76 11.41 -10.26
N GLU A 128 -9.41 12.52 -9.63
CA GLU A 128 -8.15 13.21 -9.84
C GLU A 128 -7.08 12.73 -8.87
N TYR A 129 -5.90 12.45 -9.41
CA TYR A 129 -4.67 12.24 -8.67
C TYR A 129 -3.75 13.44 -8.89
N VAL A 130 -3.07 13.88 -7.85
CA VAL A 130 -2.13 15.00 -7.88
C VAL A 130 -0.75 14.49 -7.53
N VAL A 131 0.24 14.82 -8.34
CA VAL A 131 1.64 14.45 -8.14
C VAL A 131 2.45 15.71 -7.92
N ASN A 132 2.98 15.89 -6.74
CA ASN A 132 3.81 17.00 -6.34
C ASN A 132 5.24 16.54 -6.04
N LEU A 133 6.16 17.47 -6.21
CA LEU A 133 7.56 17.36 -5.81
C LEU A 133 7.83 18.39 -4.72
N LEU A 134 8.54 18.00 -3.68
CA LEU A 134 9.00 18.89 -2.63
C LEU A 134 10.53 18.85 -2.53
N HIS A 135 11.20 19.97 -2.65
CA HIS A 135 12.61 20.10 -2.34
C HIS A 135 12.78 20.16 -0.82
N TYR A 136 12.83 19.00 -0.17
CA TYR A 136 12.88 18.94 1.29
C TYR A 136 14.14 19.60 1.83
N LYS A 137 15.29 19.30 1.20
CA LYS A 137 16.58 19.91 1.54
C LYS A 137 17.41 20.18 0.32
N ALA A 138 17.64 21.45 0.04
CA ALA A 138 18.58 21.90 -1.00
C ALA A 138 19.95 22.17 -0.40
N ASN A 139 20.98 21.53 -0.93
CA ASN A 139 22.38 21.75 -0.53
C ASN A 139 23.09 22.70 -1.49
N PHE A 140 22.54 22.91 -2.69
CA PHE A 140 23.07 23.81 -3.70
C PHE A 140 22.06 24.90 -4.09
N VAL A 141 22.55 26.00 -4.59
CA VAL A 141 21.74 27.18 -4.99
C VAL A 141 21.23 27.08 -6.42
N VAL A 142 21.72 26.11 -7.21
CA VAL A 142 21.29 25.90 -8.59
C VAL A 142 20.01 25.09 -8.66
N PRO A 143 19.12 25.39 -9.65
CA PRO A 143 17.92 24.59 -9.84
C PRO A 143 18.25 23.11 -10.09
N LEU A 144 17.66 22.23 -9.30
CA LEU A 144 17.79 20.79 -9.48
C LEU A 144 16.78 20.28 -10.48
N LYS A 145 17.24 19.56 -11.48
CA LYS A 145 16.39 18.94 -12.50
C LYS A 145 15.87 17.59 -12.00
N ILE A 146 14.55 17.44 -11.98
CA ILE A 146 13.85 16.23 -11.58
C ILE A 146 13.13 15.65 -12.80
N LYS A 147 13.31 14.36 -13.06
CA LYS A 147 12.52 13.62 -14.06
C LYS A 147 11.34 12.95 -13.34
N VAL A 148 10.15 13.18 -13.86
CA VAL A 148 8.93 12.53 -13.37
C VAL A 148 8.39 11.60 -14.43
N LYS A 149 8.08 10.36 -14.03
CA LYS A 149 7.49 9.37 -14.91
C LYS A 149 6.30 8.69 -14.21
N ILE A 150 5.18 8.57 -14.93
CA ILE A 150 4.00 7.82 -14.49
C ILE A 150 3.74 6.71 -15.49
N GLU A 151 3.68 5.48 -15.00
CA GLU A 151 3.43 4.30 -15.80
C GLU A 151 2.18 3.57 -15.29
N LYS A 152 1.27 3.24 -16.18
CA LYS A 152 0.25 2.22 -15.96
C LYS A 152 0.89 0.86 -16.21
N ILE A 153 0.72 -0.08 -15.28
CA ILE A 153 1.39 -1.39 -15.36
C ILE A 153 0.47 -2.46 -15.94
N ASN A 154 -0.81 -2.43 -15.57
CA ASN A 154 -1.78 -3.43 -15.99
C ASN A 154 -2.78 -2.88 -17.03
N PRO A 155 -3.18 -3.69 -18.04
CA PRO A 155 -2.71 -5.04 -18.40
C PRO A 155 -1.38 -5.03 -19.16
N ARG A 156 -0.88 -3.86 -19.55
CA ARG A 156 0.39 -3.65 -20.25
C ARG A 156 1.03 -2.38 -19.76
N VAL A 157 2.35 -2.39 -19.68
CA VAL A 157 3.12 -1.19 -19.35
C VAL A 157 2.86 -0.11 -20.41
N GLN A 158 2.42 1.05 -19.95
CA GLN A 158 2.19 2.23 -20.76
C GLN A 158 2.64 3.47 -20.00
N THR A 159 3.56 4.22 -20.56
CA THR A 159 3.92 5.53 -20.03
C THR A 159 2.77 6.51 -20.23
N ILE A 160 2.28 7.09 -19.14
CA ILE A 160 1.17 8.04 -19.12
C ILE A 160 1.68 9.47 -19.14
N TYR A 161 2.73 9.69 -18.38
CA TYR A 161 3.39 10.97 -18.26
C TYR A 161 4.89 10.79 -18.16
N PHE A 162 5.62 11.69 -18.79
CA PHE A 162 7.06 11.86 -18.65
C PHE A 162 7.40 13.32 -18.83
N GLY A 163 8.12 13.91 -17.88
CA GLY A 163 8.49 15.32 -17.94
C GLY A 163 9.62 15.69 -17.02
N ASP A 164 10.29 16.79 -17.35
CA ASP A 164 11.35 17.40 -16.56
C ASP A 164 10.79 18.58 -15.77
N HIS A 165 11.14 18.66 -14.48
CA HIS A 165 10.78 19.75 -13.58
C HIS A 165 12.02 20.31 -12.89
N PHE A 166 11.91 21.51 -12.34
CA PHE A 166 13.04 22.18 -11.69
C PHE A 166 12.65 22.65 -10.29
N LEU A 167 13.38 22.17 -9.29
CA LEU A 167 13.29 22.65 -7.92
C LEU A 167 14.41 23.65 -7.64
N THR A 168 14.10 24.74 -6.94
CA THR A 168 15.01 25.89 -6.86
C THR A 168 15.52 26.20 -5.46
N LYS A 169 14.85 25.71 -4.41
CA LYS A 169 15.19 26.02 -3.01
C LYS A 169 14.53 25.04 -2.05
N THR A 170 15.08 24.91 -0.87
CA THR A 170 14.44 24.18 0.25
C THR A 170 13.02 24.69 0.49
N GLY A 171 12.06 23.77 0.63
CA GLY A 171 10.64 24.04 0.81
C GLY A 171 9.89 24.41 -0.48
N HIS A 172 10.55 24.35 -1.64
CA HIS A 172 9.88 24.54 -2.92
C HIS A 172 9.04 23.31 -3.25
N GLU A 173 7.73 23.43 -3.15
CA GLU A 173 6.76 22.45 -3.62
C GLU A 173 6.22 22.89 -4.97
N LEU A 174 6.08 21.97 -5.92
CA LEU A 174 5.44 22.21 -7.21
C LEU A 174 4.57 21.02 -7.61
N THR A 175 3.51 21.28 -8.35
CA THR A 175 2.71 20.24 -8.99
C THR A 175 3.37 19.82 -10.30
N ALA A 176 3.82 18.57 -10.35
CA ALA A 176 4.42 18.02 -11.57
C ALA A 176 3.36 17.71 -12.62
N VAL A 177 2.28 17.06 -12.20
CA VAL A 177 1.14 16.72 -13.04
C VAL A 177 -0.07 16.34 -12.21
N ARG A 178 -1.26 16.59 -12.74
CA ARG A 178 -2.52 16.08 -12.23
C ARG A 178 -3.13 15.21 -13.31
N PHE A 179 -3.59 14.00 -12.95
CA PHE A 179 -4.22 13.10 -13.90
C PHE A 179 -5.56 12.59 -13.40
N PHE A 180 -6.50 12.44 -14.31
CA PHE A 180 -7.84 12.00 -14.01
C PHE A 180 -8.07 10.58 -14.52
N LEU A 181 -8.54 9.68 -13.64
CA LEU A 181 -8.93 8.31 -13.99
C LEU A 181 -10.44 8.18 -14.06
N ASP A 182 -10.93 7.41 -15.04
CA ASP A 182 -12.32 6.95 -15.04
C ASP A 182 -12.50 5.68 -14.18
N GLU A 183 -13.76 5.20 -14.07
CA GLU A 183 -14.11 4.00 -13.32
C GLU A 183 -13.42 2.71 -13.82
N LYS A 184 -12.87 2.73 -15.04
CA LYS A 184 -12.11 1.63 -15.64
C LYS A 184 -10.59 1.80 -15.52
N GLY A 185 -10.14 2.80 -14.76
CA GLY A 185 -8.71 3.13 -14.61
C GLY A 185 -8.07 3.62 -15.91
N LYS A 186 -8.86 4.20 -16.81
CA LYS A 186 -8.35 4.83 -18.03
C LYS A 186 -8.12 6.31 -17.77
N ILE A 187 -6.99 6.83 -18.26
CA ILE A 187 -6.69 8.26 -18.22
C ILE A 187 -7.69 9.02 -19.09
N LYS A 188 -8.28 10.03 -18.52
CA LYS A 188 -9.23 10.93 -19.20
C LYS A 188 -8.62 12.29 -19.50
N ASP A 189 -7.81 12.80 -18.58
CA ASP A 189 -7.24 14.12 -18.68
C ASP A 189 -5.91 14.22 -17.95
N LEU A 190 -5.06 15.13 -18.39
CA LEU A 190 -3.84 15.56 -17.74
C LEU A 190 -3.83 17.08 -17.67
N ASN A 191 -3.54 17.64 -16.51
CA ASN A 191 -3.34 19.06 -16.36
C ASN A 191 -2.17 19.37 -15.42
N PHE A 192 -1.73 20.64 -15.44
CA PHE A 192 -0.57 21.12 -14.72
C PHE A 192 -0.90 22.30 -13.81
N GLN A 193 -2.17 22.45 -13.48
CA GLN A 193 -2.61 23.51 -12.57
C GLN A 193 -2.03 23.25 -11.18
N GLU A 194 -1.40 24.25 -10.61
CA GLU A 194 -0.77 24.17 -9.30
C GLU A 194 -1.80 23.84 -8.21
N LYS A 195 -1.47 22.85 -7.38
CA LYS A 195 -2.19 22.48 -6.17
C LYS A 195 -1.17 22.02 -5.13
N LEU A 196 -0.76 22.92 -4.25
CA LEU A 196 0.16 22.60 -3.15
C LEU A 196 -0.56 21.77 -2.09
N LEU A 197 0.07 20.66 -1.68
CA LEU A 197 -0.52 19.65 -0.78
C LEU A 197 -0.02 19.80 0.66
N ILE A 198 1.26 20.13 0.84
CA ILE A 198 1.91 20.16 2.15
C ILE A 198 2.26 21.58 2.58
N THR A 199 2.86 22.38 1.71
CA THR A 199 3.34 23.72 2.09
C THR A 199 2.23 24.71 2.42
N ASN A 200 1.04 24.56 1.84
CA ASN A 200 -0.14 25.35 2.21
C ASN A 200 -0.86 24.86 3.46
N ASN A 201 -0.66 23.61 3.86
CA ASN A 201 -1.40 22.97 4.95
C ASN A 201 -0.60 22.93 6.26
N SER A 202 0.16 23.94 6.65
CA SER A 202 0.80 24.06 7.97
C SER A 202 1.40 22.76 8.60
N VAL A 203 1.51 21.69 7.84
CA VAL A 203 1.96 20.37 8.29
C VAL A 203 3.46 20.37 8.58
N LEU A 204 4.22 21.27 7.97
CA LEU A 204 5.68 21.44 8.20
C LEU A 204 6.04 22.37 9.37
N LYS A 205 5.07 22.77 10.23
CA LYS A 205 5.31 23.68 11.36
C LYS A 205 5.44 22.96 12.71
N GLN A 206 5.83 21.68 12.72
CA GLN A 206 6.18 20.97 13.95
C GLN A 206 7.63 20.55 13.96
#